data_7c0243f4db0604cd433cfab76601ca8b
#
_entry.id   7c0243f4db0604cd433cfab76601ca8b
#
_cell.length_a   1.000
_cell.length_b   1.000
_cell.length_c   1.000
_cell.angle_alpha   90.00
_cell.angle_beta   90.00
_cell.angle_gamma   90.00
#
_symmetry.space_group_name_H-M   'P 1'
#
loop_
_entity.id
_entity.type
_entity.pdbx_description
1 polymer ?
#
loop_
_entity_poly.entity_id
_entity_poly.type
_entity_poly.pdbx_seq_one_letter_code
_entity_poly.pdbx_strand_id
1 'polypeptide(L)'
;MSFVSGAVPDSFNKEGQVWNNCLYQWDRQKLDNYKYWTDKLNKTLDLYNYLRIDHFVGFFKYWVIKKGDSALKGEWKQGPKSEFFDKISKNVDLDKLLAEDLGVILKETKSLLNKYNIPGMKVLQQLSLIHI
;
A
#
# COMPACT_ATOMS: atom_id res chain seq x y z
N MET A 1 14.65 17.86 -7.36
CA MET A 1 14.18 17.75 -5.98
C MET A 1 13.68 16.34 -5.77
N SER A 2 14.22 15.60 -4.79
CA SER A 2 13.84 14.19 -4.55
C SER A 2 12.91 14.08 -3.34
N PHE A 3 11.96 13.14 -3.42
CA PHE A 3 10.99 12.85 -2.36
C PHE A 3 11.09 11.37 -1.97
N VAL A 4 10.68 11.07 -0.74
CA VAL A 4 10.66 9.72 -0.17
C VAL A 4 9.32 9.47 0.52
N SER A 5 9.00 8.20 0.75
CA SER A 5 7.80 7.81 1.51
C SER A 5 8.05 7.85 3.02
N GLY A 6 6.95 7.93 3.75
CA GLY A 6 6.93 7.87 5.19
C GLY A 6 5.53 7.70 5.76
N ALA A 7 5.39 7.90 7.05
CA ALA A 7 4.11 7.92 7.74
C ALA A 7 3.91 9.23 8.50
N VAL A 8 2.66 9.67 8.56
CA VAL A 8 2.28 10.84 9.35
C VAL A 8 2.48 10.57 10.85
N PRO A 9 2.63 11.60 11.68
CA PRO A 9 2.52 11.46 13.12
C PRO A 9 1.21 10.78 13.55
N ASP A 10 1.30 9.89 14.52
CA ASP A 10 0.16 9.19 15.10
C ASP A 10 0.29 9.05 16.62
N SER A 11 -0.60 8.28 17.26
CA SER A 11 -0.58 8.06 18.71
C SER A 11 0.63 7.25 19.19
N PHE A 12 1.24 6.45 18.31
CA PHE A 12 2.41 5.61 18.61
C PHE A 12 3.73 6.32 18.31
N ASN A 13 3.75 7.18 17.30
CA ASN A 13 4.92 7.96 16.90
C ASN A 13 4.53 9.40 16.55
N LYS A 14 4.74 10.30 17.50
CA LYS A 14 4.37 11.73 17.38
C LYS A 14 5.21 12.49 16.35
N GLU A 15 6.37 11.97 15.98
CA GLU A 15 7.25 12.58 14.97
C GLU A 15 6.98 12.05 13.55
N GLY A 16 6.14 11.01 13.44
CA GLY A 16 5.96 10.29 12.19
C GLY A 16 7.18 9.46 11.83
N GLN A 17 7.24 8.95 10.60
CA GLN A 17 8.31 8.09 10.14
C GLN A 17 8.80 8.51 8.77
N VAL A 18 10.12 8.48 8.56
CA VAL A 18 10.76 8.62 7.24
C VAL A 18 11.30 7.26 6.82
N TRP A 19 10.72 6.65 5.79
CA TRP A 19 11.13 5.31 5.36
C TRP A 19 12.24 5.31 4.31
N ASN A 20 12.49 6.46 3.70
CA ASN A 20 13.49 6.65 2.64
C ASN A 20 13.28 5.79 1.38
N ASN A 21 12.10 5.19 1.19
CA ASN A 21 11.77 4.45 -0.01
C ASN A 21 11.49 5.39 -1.18
N CYS A 22 11.88 4.98 -2.37
CA CYS A 22 11.52 5.69 -3.61
C CYS A 22 10.00 5.65 -3.83
N LEU A 23 9.48 6.71 -4.41
CA LEU A 23 8.07 6.81 -4.78
C LEU A 23 7.84 6.27 -6.19
N TYR A 24 6.71 5.60 -6.39
CA TYR A 24 6.27 5.20 -7.71
C TYR A 24 5.70 6.40 -8.48
N GLN A 25 6.05 6.49 -9.76
CA GLN A 25 5.50 7.50 -10.67
C GLN A 25 4.20 6.94 -11.27
N TRP A 26 3.12 7.00 -10.52
CA TRP A 26 1.84 6.36 -10.89
C TRP A 26 1.29 6.82 -12.24
N ASP A 27 1.36 8.13 -12.54
CA ASP A 27 0.91 8.68 -13.82
C ASP A 27 1.66 8.05 -15.00
N ARG A 28 2.95 7.80 -14.81
CA ARG A 28 3.78 7.19 -15.83
C ARG A 28 3.48 5.70 -16.01
N GLN A 29 3.28 5.00 -14.89
CA GLN A 29 2.94 3.56 -14.91
C GLN A 29 1.52 3.30 -15.46
N LYS A 30 0.62 4.25 -15.33
CA LYS A 30 -0.70 4.19 -15.93
C LYS A 30 -0.64 4.12 -17.46
N LEU A 31 0.33 4.79 -18.10
CA LEU A 31 0.46 4.83 -19.57
C LEU A 31 0.69 3.46 -20.22
N ASP A 32 1.32 2.53 -19.50
CA ASP A 32 1.56 1.16 -19.94
C ASP A 32 0.69 0.12 -19.19
N ASN A 33 -0.44 0.56 -18.62
CA ASN A 33 -1.36 -0.25 -17.82
C ASN A 33 -0.68 -0.97 -16.63
N TYR A 34 0.26 -0.30 -15.97
CA TYR A 34 0.99 -0.82 -14.81
C TYR A 34 1.80 -2.10 -15.10
N LYS A 35 2.38 -2.18 -16.29
CA LYS A 35 3.14 -3.36 -16.74
C LYS A 35 4.22 -3.77 -15.75
N TYR A 36 4.97 -2.81 -15.19
CA TYR A 36 5.99 -3.10 -14.19
C TYR A 36 5.43 -3.89 -12.98
N TRP A 37 4.27 -3.46 -12.47
CA TRP A 37 3.63 -4.13 -11.34
C TRP A 37 3.10 -5.52 -11.72
N THR A 38 2.48 -5.65 -12.88
CA THR A 38 2.00 -6.94 -13.40
C THR A 38 3.14 -7.93 -13.50
N ASP A 39 4.25 -7.54 -14.12
CA ASP A 39 5.43 -8.40 -14.28
C ASP A 39 6.06 -8.76 -12.92
N LYS A 40 6.19 -7.78 -12.01
CA LYS A 40 6.73 -7.99 -10.66
C LYS A 40 5.89 -8.96 -9.84
N LEU A 41 4.56 -8.77 -9.82
CA LEU A 41 3.65 -9.62 -9.06
C LEU A 41 3.66 -11.06 -9.61
N ASN A 42 3.53 -11.23 -10.93
CA ASN A 42 3.56 -12.56 -11.55
C ASN A 42 4.87 -13.27 -11.29
N LYS A 43 6.01 -12.60 -11.48
CA LYS A 43 7.32 -13.18 -11.24
C LYS A 43 7.52 -13.60 -9.77
N THR A 44 6.94 -12.87 -8.84
CA THR A 44 6.96 -13.25 -7.42
C THR A 44 6.03 -14.44 -7.16
N LEU A 45 4.84 -14.47 -7.76
CA LEU A 45 3.88 -15.57 -7.62
C LEU A 45 4.31 -16.86 -8.34
N ASP A 46 5.25 -16.78 -9.29
CA ASP A 46 5.92 -17.97 -9.85
C ASP A 46 6.82 -18.69 -8.80
N LEU A 47 7.31 -17.94 -7.81
CA LEU A 47 8.20 -18.45 -6.77
C LEU A 47 7.48 -18.78 -5.46
N TYR A 48 6.36 -18.09 -5.18
CA TYR A 48 5.64 -18.18 -3.91
C TYR A 48 4.14 -18.40 -4.13
N ASN A 49 3.51 -19.15 -3.23
CA ASN A 49 2.08 -19.44 -3.29
C ASN A 49 1.21 -18.21 -2.99
N TYR A 50 1.69 -17.33 -2.12
CA TYR A 50 1.02 -16.10 -1.71
C TYR A 50 2.02 -14.96 -1.61
N LEU A 51 1.53 -13.73 -1.83
CA LEU A 51 2.32 -12.52 -1.73
C LEU A 51 1.64 -11.50 -0.83
N ARG A 52 2.32 -11.07 0.22
CA ARG A 52 1.88 -9.95 1.06
C ARG A 52 2.33 -8.63 0.44
N ILE A 53 1.38 -7.72 0.25
CA ILE A 53 1.66 -6.33 -0.14
C ILE A 53 1.66 -5.48 1.12
N ASP A 54 2.83 -4.95 1.43
CA ASP A 54 3.06 -4.05 2.56
C ASP A 54 2.49 -2.66 2.29
N HIS A 55 2.01 -1.97 3.36
CA HIS A 55 1.42 -0.63 3.28
C HIS A 55 0.35 -0.51 2.18
N PHE A 56 -0.61 -1.42 2.16
CA PHE A 56 -1.63 -1.51 1.10
C PHE A 56 -2.43 -0.21 0.92
N VAL A 57 -2.63 0.56 1.99
CA VAL A 57 -3.30 1.88 1.94
C VAL A 57 -2.58 2.87 1.02
N GLY A 58 -1.28 2.65 0.75
CA GLY A 58 -0.48 3.46 -0.17
C GLY A 58 -0.99 3.49 -1.61
N PHE A 59 -1.79 2.48 -2.03
CA PHE A 59 -2.48 2.53 -3.32
C PHE A 59 -3.59 3.57 -3.37
N PHE A 60 -4.06 4.06 -2.23
CA PHE A 60 -5.10 5.09 -2.13
C PHE A 60 -4.53 6.45 -1.81
N LYS A 61 -3.71 6.53 -0.77
CA LYS A 61 -2.96 7.73 -0.40
C LYS A 61 -1.68 7.34 0.32
N TYR A 62 -0.65 8.15 0.15
CA TYR A 62 0.64 7.93 0.79
C TYR A 62 1.26 9.26 1.23
N TRP A 63 2.06 9.18 2.29
CA TRP A 63 2.73 10.35 2.86
C TRP A 63 4.07 10.56 2.17
N VAL A 64 4.29 11.76 1.67
CA VAL A 64 5.47 12.16 0.89
C VAL A 64 6.26 13.19 1.65
N ILE A 65 7.55 12.98 1.77
CA ILE A 65 8.47 13.85 2.49
C ILE A 65 9.59 14.25 1.54
N LYS A 66 9.98 15.51 1.55
CA LYS A 66 11.17 15.94 0.83
C LYS A 66 12.39 15.28 1.47
N LYS A 67 13.28 14.70 0.66
CA LYS A 67 14.46 14.00 1.16
C LYS A 67 15.30 14.91 2.04
N GLY A 68 15.58 14.46 3.27
CA GLY A 68 16.31 15.22 4.29
C GLY A 68 15.43 16.04 5.24
N ASP A 69 14.11 16.14 4.99
CA ASP A 69 13.18 16.78 5.92
C ASP A 69 12.60 15.78 6.94
N SER A 70 12.03 16.33 8.01
CA SER A 70 11.24 15.58 8.99
C SER A 70 9.89 15.13 8.41
N ALA A 71 9.35 14.02 8.92
CA ALA A 71 8.02 13.53 8.56
C ALA A 71 6.91 14.53 8.88
N LEU A 72 7.11 15.43 9.83
CA LEU A 72 6.18 16.53 10.16
C LEU A 72 5.92 17.50 8.98
N LYS A 73 6.85 17.58 8.03
CA LYS A 73 6.77 18.48 6.86
C LYS A 73 6.29 17.79 5.59
N GLY A 74 5.77 16.59 5.71
CA GLY A 74 5.27 15.85 4.57
C GLY A 74 3.92 16.35 4.06
N GLU A 75 3.46 15.74 2.98
CA GLU A 75 2.13 15.98 2.39
C GLU A 75 1.49 14.68 1.89
N TRP A 76 0.16 14.65 1.85
CA TRP A 76 -0.57 13.54 1.27
C TRP A 76 -0.59 13.61 -0.25
N LYS A 77 -0.22 12.48 -0.90
CA LYS A 77 -0.43 12.26 -2.33
C LYS A 77 -1.45 11.15 -2.55
N GLN A 78 -2.17 11.24 -3.66
CA GLN A 78 -3.12 10.21 -4.07
C GLN A 78 -2.41 9.08 -4.81
N GLY A 79 -2.77 7.84 -4.49
CA GLY A 79 -2.35 6.66 -5.22
C GLY A 79 -3.26 6.38 -6.44
N PRO A 80 -3.00 5.28 -7.17
CA PRO A 80 -3.74 4.92 -8.38
C PRO A 80 -5.14 4.33 -8.10
N LYS A 81 -5.46 4.03 -6.85
CA LYS A 81 -6.75 3.53 -6.36
C LYS A 81 -7.26 2.26 -7.10
N SER A 82 -8.57 2.15 -7.26
CA SER A 82 -9.21 0.99 -7.90
C SER A 82 -8.78 0.78 -9.34
N GLU A 83 -8.44 1.84 -10.07
CA GLU A 83 -7.98 1.73 -11.47
C GLU A 83 -6.78 0.78 -11.62
N PHE A 84 -5.82 0.85 -10.70
CA PHE A 84 -4.68 -0.05 -10.67
C PHE A 84 -5.13 -1.52 -10.62
N PHE A 85 -6.01 -1.86 -9.68
CA PHE A 85 -6.50 -3.23 -9.50
C PHE A 85 -7.37 -3.70 -10.65
N ASP A 86 -8.21 -2.82 -11.22
CA ASP A 86 -9.01 -3.12 -12.41
C ASP A 86 -8.11 -3.47 -13.62
N LYS A 87 -6.94 -2.87 -13.71
CA LYS A 87 -5.99 -3.17 -14.80
C LYS A 87 -5.20 -4.44 -14.55
N ILE A 88 -4.59 -4.59 -13.37
CA ILE A 88 -3.73 -5.74 -13.10
C ILE A 88 -4.51 -7.05 -12.93
N SER A 89 -5.78 -7.01 -12.49
CA SER A 89 -6.63 -8.19 -12.31
C SER A 89 -6.84 -9.02 -13.58
N LYS A 90 -6.57 -8.43 -14.74
CA LYS A 90 -6.65 -9.12 -16.04
C LYS A 90 -5.52 -10.12 -16.25
N ASN A 91 -4.40 -9.95 -15.55
CA ASN A 91 -3.17 -10.70 -15.78
C ASN A 91 -2.51 -11.20 -14.50
N VAL A 92 -3.02 -10.85 -13.32
CA VAL A 92 -2.51 -11.25 -12.01
C VAL A 92 -3.61 -11.94 -11.23
N ASP A 93 -3.32 -13.07 -10.64
CA ASP A 93 -4.22 -13.79 -9.74
C ASP A 93 -4.29 -13.07 -8.38
N LEU A 94 -5.29 -12.22 -8.21
CA LEU A 94 -5.45 -11.41 -7.01
C LEU A 94 -5.84 -12.24 -5.77
N ASP A 95 -6.35 -13.47 -5.93
CA ASP A 95 -6.68 -14.37 -4.81
C ASP A 95 -5.41 -14.84 -4.07
N LYS A 96 -4.25 -14.69 -4.68
CA LYS A 96 -2.94 -14.97 -4.06
C LYS A 96 -2.31 -13.79 -3.33
N LEU A 97 -2.98 -12.65 -3.30
CA LEU A 97 -2.50 -11.46 -2.62
C LEU A 97 -3.04 -11.38 -1.19
N LEU A 98 -2.21 -10.89 -0.29
CA LEU A 98 -2.55 -10.54 1.09
C LEU A 98 -2.25 -9.06 1.30
N ALA A 99 -3.19 -8.31 1.85
CA ALA A 99 -2.98 -6.89 2.13
C ALA A 99 -2.48 -6.68 3.57
N GLU A 100 -1.39 -5.94 3.73
CA GLU A 100 -1.11 -5.32 5.01
C GLU A 100 -2.00 -4.08 5.12
N ASP A 101 -3.09 -4.21 5.87
CA ASP A 101 -4.14 -3.21 6.05
C ASP A 101 -4.26 -2.75 7.51
N LEU A 102 -3.13 -2.68 8.21
CA LEU A 102 -3.05 -2.24 9.61
C LEU A 102 -3.14 -0.71 9.71
N GLY A 103 -3.57 -0.23 10.88
CA GLY A 103 -3.73 1.20 11.15
C GLY A 103 -5.08 1.76 10.71
N VAL A 104 -5.10 3.02 10.28
CA VAL A 104 -6.34 3.70 9.85
C VAL A 104 -6.73 3.27 8.44
N ILE A 105 -7.72 2.39 8.35
CA ILE A 105 -8.19 1.86 7.08
C ILE A 105 -9.30 2.75 6.50
N LEU A 106 -9.10 3.23 5.28
CA LEU A 106 -10.10 3.98 4.55
C LEU A 106 -11.27 3.09 4.12
N LYS A 107 -12.48 3.64 4.07
CA LYS A 107 -13.66 2.91 3.54
C LYS A 107 -13.41 2.40 2.11
N GLU A 108 -12.76 3.22 1.28
CA GLU A 108 -12.38 2.86 -0.10
C GLU A 108 -11.47 1.63 -0.14
N THR A 109 -10.49 1.54 0.77
CA THR A 109 -9.58 0.39 0.86
C THR A 109 -10.36 -0.89 1.20
N LYS A 110 -11.24 -0.83 2.21
CA LYS A 110 -12.09 -1.98 2.58
C LYS A 110 -12.99 -2.44 1.44
N SER A 111 -13.62 -1.49 0.75
CA SER A 111 -14.48 -1.78 -0.39
C SER A 111 -13.72 -2.49 -1.52
N LEU A 112 -12.49 -2.06 -1.78
CA LEU A 112 -11.64 -2.67 -2.80
C LEU A 112 -11.17 -4.07 -2.39
N LEU A 113 -10.73 -4.26 -1.15
CA LEU A 113 -10.33 -5.57 -0.62
C LEU A 113 -11.48 -6.58 -0.76
N ASN A 114 -12.70 -6.16 -0.42
CA ASN A 114 -13.89 -6.99 -0.57
C ASN A 114 -14.22 -7.28 -2.05
N LYS A 115 -14.12 -6.26 -2.93
CA LYS A 115 -14.39 -6.42 -4.36
C LYS A 115 -13.51 -7.49 -5.01
N TYR A 116 -12.24 -7.54 -4.62
CA TYR A 116 -11.26 -8.46 -5.22
C TYR A 116 -10.91 -9.66 -4.33
N ASN A 117 -11.66 -9.89 -3.24
CA ASN A 117 -11.40 -10.98 -2.30
C ASN A 117 -9.99 -11.02 -1.72
N ILE A 118 -9.34 -9.87 -1.59
CA ILE A 118 -8.01 -9.77 -1.03
C ILE A 118 -8.09 -9.74 0.50
N PRO A 119 -7.61 -10.77 1.21
CA PRO A 119 -7.66 -10.78 2.66
C PRO A 119 -6.68 -9.77 3.27
N GLY A 120 -7.14 -9.11 4.33
CA GLY A 120 -6.31 -8.26 5.19
C GLY A 120 -5.56 -9.07 6.24
N MET A 121 -4.86 -8.37 7.13
CA MET A 121 -4.09 -8.96 8.22
C MET A 121 -4.71 -8.67 9.58
N LYS A 122 -4.48 -9.58 10.54
CA LYS A 122 -4.79 -9.41 11.96
C LYS A 122 -3.54 -9.59 12.79
N VAL A 123 -3.34 -8.72 13.76
CA VAL A 123 -2.26 -8.84 14.75
C VAL A 123 -2.82 -9.46 16.01
N LEU A 124 -2.33 -10.64 16.41
CA LEU A 124 -2.84 -11.40 17.57
C LEU A 124 -2.85 -10.59 18.86
N GLN A 125 -1.82 -9.79 19.08
CA GLN A 125 -1.74 -8.91 20.26
C GLN A 125 -2.87 -7.86 20.29
N GLN A 126 -3.31 -7.39 19.16
CA GLN A 126 -4.44 -6.45 19.06
C GLN A 126 -5.78 -7.16 19.25
N LEU A 127 -5.91 -8.42 18.84
CA LEU A 127 -7.10 -9.22 19.05
C LEU A 127 -7.29 -9.63 20.51
N SER A 128 -6.20 -9.91 21.25
CA SER A 128 -6.27 -10.29 22.66
C SER A 128 -6.75 -9.15 23.56
N LEU A 129 -6.54 -7.90 23.18
CA LEU A 129 -7.02 -6.72 23.94
C LEU A 129 -8.54 -6.51 23.82
N ILE A 130 -9.20 -7.16 22.87
CA ILE A 130 -10.66 -7.05 22.65
C ILE A 130 -11.43 -8.11 23.44
N HIS A 131 -10.75 -9.15 23.93
CA HIS A 131 -11.37 -10.30 24.60
C HIS A 131 -10.95 -10.47 26.06
N ILE A 132 -10.26 -9.50 26.63
CA ILE A 132 -9.98 -9.40 28.08
C ILE A 132 -10.81 -8.23 28.66
#